data_14a723a7694074a7e70b0957947f00d2
#
_entry.id   14a723a7694074a7e70b0957947f00d2
#
_cell.length_a   1.000
_cell.length_b   1.000
_cell.length_c   1.000
_cell.angle_alpha   90.00
_cell.angle_beta   90.00
_cell.angle_gamma   90.00
#
_symmetry.space_group_name_H-M   'P 1'
#
loop_
_entity.id
_entity.type
_entity.pdbx_description
1 polymer ?
#
loop_
_entity_poly.entity_id
_entity_poly.type
_entity_poly.pdbx_seq_one_letter_code
_entity_poly.pdbx_strand_id
1 'polypeptide(L)'
;MRQPAASIRPRPRSAEAAAAPPRPASVPLAAAVVAWVAIAVAIALLMLWYLALSRRAAGRLGFPLDDSWIHVRFAQNLAAGRGFSFNPGEPTGTTTGVLWTLLLAAGYRLSHHRLFTPIAINWALCLLLCAAVYALTLEMVHRPWVGLAAAAAAAVTVPLPWWALSGMEPPLYGALALLGIVLHLCLRRVHGVRSLLPTAVFALAGLARPECFLLFPLALLDRLAAAGLADRSAGWARRWAVDAAIQIPVFAAIAAPVFIYNVRVTGYPLPTSFYSKLQWMSLSGAAATQRTSALLYVLAAAPAKELWDVLKVWTANNALLLPGFAAGLLWLVREAVASRGRRGSLLIPAVLVVQPAVWALVAGYRPPGFQSQRYLANLNPLYLVLGVVGGWWVTERLAVLRRPAVRGALAAAVLVLSLLRQPAGALTYATNVKNITEMQVATAQWLRDHTAPGSLLAVNDVGAIGVISDRRVLDLQGLVTPEILSRRDLEHRMAGTAPEAVFEFIAERQPDYLVIFPNWYPELDARRDLFTPVFEVHIQNNITCGSDLMRVYRTAWNTHRSGS
;
A
#
# COMPACT_ATOMS: atom_id res chain seq x y z
N MET A 1 -2.56 81.94 -40.30
CA MET A 1 -2.47 81.07 -39.13
C MET A 1 -2.68 79.62 -39.58
N ARG A 2 -1.58 78.81 -39.69
CA ARG A 2 -1.64 77.42 -40.11
C ARG A 2 -1.46 76.57 -38.85
N GLN A 3 -2.41 75.66 -38.59
CA GLN A 3 -2.29 74.67 -37.54
C GLN A 3 -1.27 73.59 -37.93
N PRO A 4 -0.47 73.08 -37.00
CA PRO A 4 0.44 71.99 -37.29
C PRO A 4 -0.26 70.62 -37.24
N ALA A 5 0.13 69.77 -38.17
CA ALA A 5 -0.37 68.41 -38.36
C ALA A 5 0.01 67.52 -37.16
N ALA A 6 -0.96 66.75 -36.67
CA ALA A 6 -0.80 65.74 -35.64
C ALA A 6 0.05 64.53 -36.17
N SER A 7 1.18 64.23 -35.53
CA SER A 7 2.01 63.08 -35.82
C SER A 7 1.31 61.80 -35.37
N ILE A 8 0.99 60.93 -36.32
CA ILE A 8 0.48 59.56 -36.08
C ILE A 8 1.64 58.69 -35.52
N ARG A 9 1.60 58.34 -34.25
CA ARG A 9 2.49 57.32 -33.67
C ARG A 9 2.13 55.95 -34.23
N PRO A 10 3.10 55.12 -34.65
CA PRO A 10 2.81 53.77 -35.09
C PRO A 10 2.33 52.93 -33.90
N ARG A 11 1.20 52.19 -34.09
CA ARG A 11 0.71 51.20 -33.14
C ARG A 11 1.81 50.11 -32.89
N PRO A 12 2.02 49.66 -31.62
CA PRO A 12 2.92 48.55 -31.38
C PRO A 12 2.42 47.32 -32.11
N ARG A 13 3.33 46.69 -32.87
CA ARG A 13 3.08 45.38 -33.54
C ARG A 13 2.52 44.41 -32.53
N SER A 14 1.34 43.86 -32.88
CA SER A 14 0.70 42.75 -32.19
C SER A 14 1.76 41.69 -31.83
N ALA A 15 1.79 41.33 -30.53
CA ALA A 15 2.58 40.23 -30.03
C ALA A 15 2.32 39.02 -30.92
N GLU A 16 3.35 38.45 -31.48
CA GLU A 16 3.32 37.15 -32.16
C GLU A 16 2.56 36.18 -31.27
N ALA A 17 1.43 35.74 -31.73
CA ALA A 17 0.68 34.65 -31.13
C ALA A 17 1.66 33.45 -31.10
N ALA A 18 2.16 33.12 -29.92
CA ALA A 18 2.98 31.95 -29.74
C ALA A 18 2.23 30.75 -30.34
N ALA A 19 2.77 30.18 -31.40
CA ALA A 19 2.19 29.05 -32.07
C ALA A 19 1.87 27.98 -31.04
N ALA A 20 0.62 27.53 -31.00
CA ALA A 20 0.20 26.43 -30.14
C ALA A 20 1.16 25.24 -30.35
N PRO A 21 1.64 24.59 -29.30
CA PRO A 21 2.55 23.46 -29.46
C PRO A 21 1.93 22.42 -30.41
N PRO A 22 2.73 21.80 -31.30
CA PRO A 22 2.23 20.83 -32.24
C PRO A 22 1.46 19.74 -31.48
N ARG A 23 0.25 19.43 -31.94
CA ARG A 23 -0.57 18.37 -31.35
C ARG A 23 0.27 17.10 -31.28
N PRO A 24 0.32 16.41 -30.12
CA PRO A 24 1.08 15.16 -30.01
C PRO A 24 0.54 14.17 -31.05
N ALA A 25 1.44 13.45 -31.71
CA ALA A 25 1.05 12.39 -32.65
C ALA A 25 0.15 11.39 -31.90
N SER A 26 -1.11 11.32 -32.31
CA SER A 26 -2.07 10.41 -31.70
C SER A 26 -1.68 8.97 -32.00
N VAL A 27 -1.78 8.08 -31.03
CA VAL A 27 -1.71 6.63 -31.28
C VAL A 27 -2.99 6.25 -32.00
N PRO A 28 -2.93 5.51 -33.13
CA PRO A 28 -4.12 4.97 -33.76
C PRO A 28 -4.95 4.16 -32.77
N LEU A 29 -6.27 4.33 -32.77
CA LEU A 29 -7.16 3.67 -31.81
C LEU A 29 -6.95 2.15 -31.77
N ALA A 30 -6.81 1.51 -32.95
CA ALA A 30 -6.55 0.07 -33.03
C ALA A 30 -5.24 -0.33 -32.33
N ALA A 31 -4.17 0.45 -32.49
CA ALA A 31 -2.90 0.18 -31.83
C ALA A 31 -2.98 0.38 -30.31
N ALA A 32 -3.74 1.37 -29.85
CA ALA A 32 -3.99 1.58 -28.43
C ALA A 32 -4.80 0.41 -27.83
N VAL A 33 -5.85 -0.04 -28.50
CA VAL A 33 -6.66 -1.19 -28.08
C VAL A 33 -5.79 -2.45 -28.00
N VAL A 34 -4.99 -2.75 -29.03
CA VAL A 34 -4.08 -3.90 -29.04
C VAL A 34 -3.09 -3.83 -27.86
N ALA A 35 -2.50 -2.66 -27.59
CA ALA A 35 -1.57 -2.48 -26.48
C ALA A 35 -2.24 -2.74 -25.11
N TRP A 36 -3.45 -2.24 -24.89
CA TRP A 36 -4.18 -2.47 -23.63
C TRP A 36 -4.62 -3.93 -23.47
N VAL A 37 -5.05 -4.59 -24.55
CA VAL A 37 -5.35 -6.02 -24.53
C VAL A 37 -4.08 -6.83 -24.22
N ALA A 38 -2.94 -6.49 -24.82
CA ALA A 38 -1.67 -7.14 -24.54
C ALA A 38 -1.25 -6.97 -23.07
N ILE A 39 -1.42 -5.77 -22.50
CA ILE A 39 -1.18 -5.50 -21.08
C ILE A 39 -2.08 -6.37 -20.20
N ALA A 40 -3.37 -6.41 -20.48
CA ALA A 40 -4.33 -7.21 -19.72
C ALA A 40 -4.01 -8.72 -19.75
N VAL A 41 -3.66 -9.22 -20.93
CA VAL A 41 -3.25 -10.61 -21.16
C VAL A 41 -1.93 -10.92 -20.44
N ALA A 42 -0.94 -10.03 -20.51
CA ALA A 42 0.33 -10.21 -19.83
C ALA A 42 0.16 -10.33 -18.31
N ILE A 43 -0.64 -9.45 -17.70
CA ILE A 43 -0.97 -9.52 -16.27
C ILE A 43 -1.65 -10.87 -15.95
N ALA A 44 -2.66 -11.26 -16.73
CA ALA A 44 -3.39 -12.52 -16.51
C ALA A 44 -2.48 -13.74 -16.65
N LEU A 45 -1.60 -13.79 -17.64
CA LEU A 45 -0.66 -14.91 -17.84
C LEU A 45 0.35 -15.00 -16.69
N LEU A 46 0.89 -13.87 -16.22
CA LEU A 46 1.78 -13.86 -15.06
C LEU A 46 1.05 -14.36 -13.80
N MET A 47 -0.17 -13.89 -13.57
CA MET A 47 -0.98 -14.37 -12.43
C MET A 47 -1.25 -15.86 -12.51
N LEU A 48 -1.64 -16.39 -13.69
CA LEU A 48 -1.89 -17.81 -13.89
C LEU A 48 -0.62 -18.65 -13.66
N TRP A 49 0.52 -18.17 -14.12
CA TRP A 49 1.80 -18.84 -13.88
C TRP A 49 2.16 -18.90 -12.38
N TYR A 50 2.02 -17.77 -11.64
CA TYR A 50 2.23 -17.74 -10.19
C TYR A 50 1.28 -18.69 -9.46
N LEU A 51 0.00 -18.70 -9.83
CA LEU A 51 -1.00 -19.62 -9.28
C LEU A 51 -0.65 -21.09 -9.57
N ALA A 52 -0.24 -21.41 -10.80
CA ALA A 52 0.15 -22.77 -11.17
C ALA A 52 1.37 -23.25 -10.36
N LEU A 53 2.37 -22.38 -10.17
CA LEU A 53 3.55 -22.71 -9.37
C LEU A 53 3.21 -22.86 -7.88
N SER A 54 2.39 -21.95 -7.32
CA SER A 54 1.96 -22.03 -5.92
C SER A 54 1.12 -23.29 -5.66
N ARG A 55 0.23 -23.67 -6.58
CA ARG A 55 -0.54 -24.91 -6.47
C ARG A 55 0.35 -26.16 -6.48
N ARG A 56 1.41 -26.16 -7.30
CA ARG A 56 2.39 -27.27 -7.31
C ARG A 56 3.16 -27.35 -5.99
N ALA A 57 3.55 -26.19 -5.40
CA ALA A 57 4.33 -26.13 -4.18
C ALA A 57 3.52 -26.44 -2.91
N ALA A 58 2.27 -25.98 -2.83
CA ALA A 58 1.39 -26.05 -1.66
C ALA A 58 0.29 -27.14 -1.76
N GLY A 59 0.17 -27.83 -2.91
CA GLY A 59 -0.89 -28.80 -3.17
C GLY A 59 -2.28 -28.18 -3.42
N ARG A 60 -2.45 -26.89 -3.12
CA ARG A 60 -3.72 -26.15 -3.25
C ARG A 60 -3.47 -24.68 -3.53
N LEU A 61 -4.53 -23.96 -3.92
CA LEU A 61 -4.49 -22.50 -4.00
C LEU A 61 -4.71 -21.89 -2.61
N GLY A 62 -4.06 -20.76 -2.35
CA GLY A 62 -4.14 -20.04 -1.08
C GLY A 62 -3.63 -18.61 -1.19
N PHE A 63 -3.71 -17.88 -0.10
CA PHE A 63 -3.08 -16.55 0.00
C PHE A 63 -1.65 -16.66 0.54
N PRO A 64 -0.77 -15.72 0.16
CA PRO A 64 0.62 -15.72 0.58
C PRO A 64 0.83 -15.15 2.00
N LEU A 65 -0.23 -14.63 2.64
CA LEU A 65 -0.20 -14.03 3.97
C LEU A 65 -1.43 -14.40 4.79
N ASP A 66 -1.25 -14.52 6.10
CA ASP A 66 -2.35 -14.66 7.07
C ASP A 66 -3.23 -13.42 7.13
N ASP A 67 -2.66 -12.21 7.04
CA ASP A 67 -3.39 -10.94 7.00
C ASP A 67 -4.50 -10.90 5.92
N SER A 68 -4.34 -11.62 4.81
CA SER A 68 -5.33 -11.71 3.73
C SER A 68 -6.65 -12.31 4.20
N TRP A 69 -6.58 -13.33 5.05
CA TRP A 69 -7.75 -13.99 5.63
C TRP A 69 -8.47 -13.08 6.60
N ILE A 70 -7.77 -12.15 7.28
CA ILE A 70 -8.40 -11.13 8.13
C ILE A 70 -9.35 -10.26 7.28
N HIS A 71 -8.89 -9.74 6.14
CA HIS A 71 -9.74 -8.97 5.23
C HIS A 71 -10.93 -9.79 4.71
N VAL A 72 -10.72 -11.07 4.39
CA VAL A 72 -11.80 -11.99 3.97
C VAL A 72 -12.87 -12.09 5.05
N ARG A 73 -12.49 -12.32 6.32
CA ARG A 73 -13.44 -12.46 7.43
C ARG A 73 -14.27 -11.20 7.65
N PHE A 74 -13.60 -10.05 7.75
CA PHE A 74 -14.29 -8.76 7.88
C PHE A 74 -15.25 -8.50 6.70
N ALA A 75 -14.82 -8.76 5.48
CA ALA A 75 -15.64 -8.52 4.30
C ALA A 75 -16.84 -9.47 4.23
N GLN A 76 -16.69 -10.75 4.63
CA GLN A 76 -17.78 -11.70 4.72
C GLN A 76 -18.81 -11.31 5.80
N ASN A 77 -18.35 -10.84 6.96
CA ASN A 77 -19.22 -10.36 8.02
C ASN A 77 -19.99 -9.10 7.61
N LEU A 78 -19.31 -8.14 6.94
CA LEU A 78 -19.97 -6.97 6.36
C LEU A 78 -21.00 -7.34 5.29
N ALA A 79 -20.66 -8.26 4.37
CA ALA A 79 -21.57 -8.72 3.33
C ALA A 79 -22.83 -9.39 3.92
N ALA A 80 -22.68 -10.07 5.05
CA ALA A 80 -23.75 -10.71 5.80
C ALA A 80 -24.52 -9.76 6.75
N GLY A 81 -24.21 -8.44 6.74
CA GLY A 81 -24.86 -7.45 7.61
C GLY A 81 -24.42 -7.47 9.08
N ARG A 82 -23.33 -8.15 9.42
CA ARG A 82 -22.79 -8.27 10.79
C ARG A 82 -21.82 -7.15 11.19
N GLY A 83 -21.70 -6.09 10.39
CA GLY A 83 -20.84 -4.95 10.64
C GLY A 83 -19.34 -5.26 10.52
N PHE A 84 -18.50 -4.31 10.95
CA PHE A 84 -17.05 -4.53 11.09
C PHE A 84 -16.82 -5.43 12.32
N SER A 85 -16.73 -6.72 12.09
CA SER A 85 -16.51 -7.72 13.14
C SER A 85 -15.65 -8.87 12.59
N PHE A 86 -14.75 -9.36 13.44
CA PHE A 86 -13.99 -10.58 13.13
C PHE A 86 -14.77 -11.80 13.63
N ASN A 87 -15.06 -11.85 14.93
CA ASN A 87 -16.05 -12.77 15.49
C ASN A 87 -17.45 -12.27 15.13
N PRO A 88 -18.35 -13.12 14.61
CA PRO A 88 -19.71 -12.69 14.26
C PRO A 88 -20.45 -12.08 15.45
N GLY A 89 -20.99 -10.87 15.27
CA GLY A 89 -21.77 -10.17 16.30
C GLY A 89 -20.93 -9.42 17.36
N GLU A 90 -19.59 -9.45 17.26
CA GLU A 90 -18.71 -8.68 18.14
C GLU A 90 -18.08 -7.53 17.35
N PRO A 91 -18.58 -6.29 17.42
CA PRO A 91 -17.99 -5.15 16.73
C PRO A 91 -16.53 -4.95 17.16
N THR A 92 -15.66 -4.76 16.19
CA THR A 92 -14.26 -4.41 16.43
C THR A 92 -13.86 -3.20 15.59
N GLY A 93 -12.67 -2.66 15.78
CA GLY A 93 -12.12 -1.60 14.95
C GLY A 93 -12.03 -2.01 13.48
N THR A 94 -11.85 -1.03 12.62
CA THR A 94 -11.68 -1.28 11.19
C THR A 94 -10.33 -1.93 10.88
N THR A 95 -10.23 -2.53 9.70
CA THR A 95 -8.93 -2.96 9.14
C THR A 95 -8.11 -1.75 8.69
N THR A 96 -6.79 -1.91 8.48
CA THR A 96 -5.94 -0.86 7.88
C THR A 96 -6.34 -0.50 6.45
N GLY A 97 -6.98 -1.43 5.72
CA GLY A 97 -7.52 -1.24 4.38
C GLY A 97 -9.06 -1.18 4.38
N VAL A 98 -9.65 -0.15 5.00
CA VAL A 98 -11.12 -0.04 5.13
C VAL A 98 -11.80 -0.07 3.77
N LEU A 99 -11.31 0.74 2.83
CA LEU A 99 -11.89 0.81 1.48
C LEU A 99 -11.76 -0.54 0.74
N TRP A 100 -10.64 -1.25 0.94
CA TRP A 100 -10.47 -2.60 0.40
C TRP A 100 -11.49 -3.58 0.99
N THR A 101 -11.67 -3.57 2.30
CA THR A 101 -12.64 -4.44 2.99
C THR A 101 -14.07 -4.17 2.53
N LEU A 102 -14.45 -2.91 2.33
CA LEU A 102 -15.76 -2.52 1.77
C LEU A 102 -15.92 -3.02 0.32
N LEU A 103 -14.90 -2.89 -0.51
CA LEU A 103 -14.90 -3.38 -1.89
C LEU A 103 -15.01 -4.90 -1.96
N LEU A 104 -14.29 -5.61 -1.08
CA LEU A 104 -14.42 -7.06 -0.95
C LEU A 104 -15.82 -7.47 -0.48
N ALA A 105 -16.41 -6.75 0.49
CA ALA A 105 -17.76 -7.03 0.98
C ALA A 105 -18.79 -6.87 -0.15
N ALA A 106 -18.66 -5.83 -0.99
CA ALA A 106 -19.49 -5.70 -2.19
C ALA A 106 -19.28 -6.87 -3.16
N GLY A 107 -18.03 -7.29 -3.38
CA GLY A 107 -17.70 -8.45 -4.19
C GLY A 107 -18.30 -9.76 -3.66
N TYR A 108 -18.27 -9.96 -2.34
CA TYR A 108 -18.85 -11.16 -1.70
C TYR A 108 -20.38 -11.20 -1.71
N ARG A 109 -21.06 -10.11 -1.95
CA ARG A 109 -22.51 -10.12 -2.24
C ARG A 109 -22.83 -10.66 -3.64
N LEU A 110 -21.87 -10.57 -4.56
CA LEU A 110 -22.01 -11.07 -5.94
C LEU A 110 -21.43 -12.46 -6.12
N SER A 111 -20.40 -12.83 -5.34
CA SER A 111 -19.69 -14.11 -5.44
C SER A 111 -19.23 -14.56 -4.07
N HIS A 112 -19.51 -15.82 -3.71
CA HIS A 112 -19.11 -16.39 -2.42
C HIS A 112 -17.71 -17.02 -2.42
N HIS A 113 -16.94 -16.89 -3.51
CA HIS A 113 -15.62 -17.48 -3.63
C HIS A 113 -14.55 -16.70 -2.86
N ARG A 114 -14.09 -17.27 -1.73
CA ARG A 114 -13.12 -16.63 -0.81
C ARG A 114 -11.81 -16.21 -1.48
N LEU A 115 -11.29 -16.99 -2.43
CA LEU A 115 -10.02 -16.72 -3.11
C LEU A 115 -10.20 -15.96 -4.43
N PHE A 116 -11.16 -16.36 -5.26
CA PHE A 116 -11.30 -15.78 -6.61
C PHE A 116 -11.86 -14.37 -6.62
N THR A 117 -12.75 -14.03 -5.67
CA THR A 117 -13.31 -12.67 -5.60
C THR A 117 -12.24 -11.59 -5.42
N PRO A 118 -11.34 -11.66 -4.41
CA PRO A 118 -10.26 -10.66 -4.28
C PRO A 118 -9.27 -10.69 -5.46
N ILE A 119 -8.99 -11.86 -6.04
CA ILE A 119 -8.10 -11.99 -7.21
C ILE A 119 -8.69 -11.29 -8.43
N ALA A 120 -9.98 -11.47 -8.71
CA ALA A 120 -10.66 -10.83 -9.83
C ALA A 120 -10.71 -9.30 -9.67
N ILE A 121 -11.03 -8.81 -8.46
CA ILE A 121 -11.02 -7.38 -8.15
C ILE A 121 -9.60 -6.82 -8.34
N ASN A 122 -8.59 -7.50 -7.80
CA ASN A 122 -7.20 -7.04 -7.92
C ASN A 122 -6.67 -7.07 -9.35
N TRP A 123 -7.11 -8.01 -10.20
CA TRP A 123 -6.77 -7.98 -11.62
C TRP A 123 -7.25 -6.69 -12.30
N ALA A 124 -8.51 -6.30 -12.04
CA ALA A 124 -9.05 -5.04 -12.56
C ALA A 124 -8.32 -3.80 -11.98
N LEU A 125 -7.95 -3.84 -10.69
CA LEU A 125 -7.20 -2.77 -10.04
C LEU A 125 -5.76 -2.68 -10.56
N CYS A 126 -5.12 -3.77 -10.96
CA CYS A 126 -3.82 -3.76 -11.65
C CYS A 126 -3.92 -3.07 -13.02
N LEU A 127 -5.01 -3.28 -13.76
CA LEU A 127 -5.27 -2.54 -15.01
C LEU A 127 -5.48 -1.04 -14.75
N LEU A 128 -6.22 -0.71 -13.70
CA LEU A 128 -6.39 0.69 -13.27
C LEU A 128 -5.04 1.32 -12.87
N LEU A 129 -4.18 0.59 -12.16
CA LEU A 129 -2.84 1.03 -11.81
C LEU A 129 -1.99 1.30 -13.06
N CYS A 130 -2.00 0.38 -14.04
CA CYS A 130 -1.32 0.59 -15.33
C CYS A 130 -1.89 1.80 -16.09
N ALA A 131 -3.21 2.01 -16.04
CA ALA A 131 -3.86 3.19 -16.63
C ALA A 131 -3.45 4.48 -15.92
N ALA A 132 -3.32 4.47 -14.60
CA ALA A 132 -2.82 5.62 -13.85
C ALA A 132 -1.34 5.93 -14.15
N VAL A 133 -0.50 4.90 -14.33
CA VAL A 133 0.90 5.03 -14.80
C VAL A 133 0.94 5.66 -16.20
N TYR A 134 0.10 5.17 -17.12
CA TYR A 134 -0.04 5.75 -18.45
C TYR A 134 -0.42 7.22 -18.38
N ALA A 135 -1.48 7.55 -17.62
CA ALA A 135 -2.01 8.90 -17.49
C ALA A 135 -0.98 9.86 -16.87
N LEU A 136 -0.26 9.43 -15.83
CA LEU A 136 0.79 10.22 -15.20
C LEU A 136 1.94 10.50 -16.17
N THR A 137 2.38 9.47 -16.90
CA THR A 137 3.45 9.62 -17.90
C THR A 137 3.01 10.54 -19.04
N LEU A 138 1.76 10.40 -19.51
CA LEU A 138 1.19 11.25 -20.56
C LEU A 138 1.11 12.71 -20.13
N GLU A 139 0.68 12.98 -18.89
CA GLU A 139 0.63 14.34 -18.33
C GLU A 139 2.02 14.98 -18.26
N MET A 140 3.06 14.18 -17.95
CA MET A 140 4.42 14.70 -17.83
C MET A 140 5.10 14.98 -19.17
N VAL A 141 4.94 14.11 -20.18
CA VAL A 141 5.71 14.20 -21.43
C VAL A 141 4.86 14.44 -22.69
N HIS A 142 3.53 14.38 -22.58
CA HIS A 142 2.59 14.55 -23.70
C HIS A 142 2.89 13.63 -24.91
N ARG A 143 3.36 12.39 -24.63
CA ARG A 143 3.71 11.38 -25.64
C ARG A 143 3.01 10.06 -25.33
N PRO A 144 1.90 9.74 -26.02
CA PRO A 144 1.12 8.53 -25.74
C PRO A 144 1.92 7.22 -25.81
N TRP A 145 2.89 7.11 -26.72
CA TRP A 145 3.75 5.93 -26.83
C TRP A 145 4.65 5.72 -25.60
N VAL A 146 5.14 6.82 -25.01
CA VAL A 146 5.95 6.75 -23.79
C VAL A 146 5.06 6.30 -22.62
N GLY A 147 3.83 6.78 -22.58
CA GLY A 147 2.83 6.34 -21.61
C GLY A 147 2.52 4.84 -21.73
N LEU A 148 2.31 4.34 -22.95
CA LEU A 148 2.08 2.90 -23.19
C LEU A 148 3.29 2.05 -22.79
N ALA A 149 4.52 2.52 -23.08
CA ALA A 149 5.73 1.82 -22.66
C ALA A 149 5.84 1.76 -21.13
N ALA A 150 5.51 2.85 -20.42
CA ALA A 150 5.47 2.87 -18.97
C ALA A 150 4.39 1.93 -18.40
N ALA A 151 3.19 1.91 -18.98
CA ALA A 151 2.12 1.01 -18.56
C ALA A 151 2.50 -0.47 -18.79
N ALA A 152 3.12 -0.79 -19.93
CA ALA A 152 3.60 -2.13 -20.21
C ALA A 152 4.71 -2.57 -19.24
N ALA A 153 5.64 -1.66 -18.89
CA ALA A 153 6.67 -1.92 -17.91
C ALA A 153 6.06 -2.14 -16.50
N ALA A 154 5.02 -1.38 -16.14
CA ALA A 154 4.30 -1.57 -14.89
C ALA A 154 3.61 -2.95 -14.84
N ALA A 155 3.01 -3.39 -15.94
CA ALA A 155 2.31 -4.67 -16.04
C ALA A 155 3.20 -5.89 -15.77
N VAL A 156 4.50 -5.78 -16.07
CA VAL A 156 5.49 -6.86 -15.91
C VAL A 156 6.46 -6.62 -14.75
N THR A 157 6.22 -5.65 -13.89
CA THR A 157 7.06 -5.43 -12.70
C THR A 157 6.90 -6.57 -11.68
N VAL A 158 7.99 -6.97 -11.04
CA VAL A 158 8.04 -8.18 -10.19
C VAL A 158 6.98 -8.21 -9.09
N PRO A 159 6.73 -7.13 -8.32
CA PRO A 159 5.75 -7.20 -7.22
C PRO A 159 4.29 -7.26 -7.70
N LEU A 160 3.96 -6.87 -8.95
CA LEU A 160 2.57 -6.74 -9.39
C LEU A 160 1.77 -8.06 -9.34
N PRO A 161 2.26 -9.20 -9.86
CA PRO A 161 1.52 -10.47 -9.77
C PRO A 161 1.31 -10.92 -8.32
N TRP A 162 2.30 -10.72 -7.47
CA TRP A 162 2.18 -11.02 -6.04
C TRP A 162 1.09 -10.14 -5.40
N TRP A 163 1.06 -8.84 -5.66
CA TRP A 163 0.02 -7.93 -5.16
C TRP A 163 -1.37 -8.34 -5.65
N ALA A 164 -1.49 -8.65 -6.93
CA ALA A 164 -2.75 -9.09 -7.53
C ALA A 164 -3.32 -10.36 -6.88
N LEU A 165 -2.44 -11.28 -6.48
CA LEU A 165 -2.81 -12.57 -5.93
C LEU A 165 -2.83 -12.59 -4.40
N SER A 166 -2.40 -11.51 -3.75
CA SER A 166 -2.26 -11.45 -2.29
C SER A 166 -3.59 -11.46 -1.55
N GLY A 167 -4.71 -11.13 -2.19
CA GLY A 167 -5.99 -10.93 -1.50
C GLY A 167 -6.04 -9.63 -0.67
N MET A 168 -5.07 -8.74 -0.86
CA MET A 168 -4.89 -7.50 -0.10
C MET A 168 -4.96 -6.27 -1.01
N GLU A 169 -4.84 -5.08 -0.41
CA GLU A 169 -5.10 -3.77 -0.99
C GLU A 169 -3.99 -3.11 -1.86
N PRO A 170 -2.76 -3.67 -2.08
CA PRO A 170 -1.70 -2.94 -2.78
C PRO A 170 -2.10 -2.37 -4.14
N PRO A 171 -2.80 -3.09 -5.05
CA PRO A 171 -3.20 -2.50 -6.33
C PRO A 171 -4.19 -1.33 -6.17
N LEU A 172 -5.08 -1.40 -5.17
CA LEU A 172 -6.10 -0.36 -4.93
C LEU A 172 -5.45 0.95 -4.51
N TYR A 173 -4.65 0.94 -3.44
CA TYR A 173 -4.07 2.18 -2.95
C TYR A 173 -2.99 2.73 -3.88
N GLY A 174 -2.25 1.88 -4.57
CA GLY A 174 -1.32 2.30 -5.61
C GLY A 174 -2.01 3.02 -6.76
N ALA A 175 -3.11 2.46 -7.27
CA ALA A 175 -3.90 3.09 -8.33
C ALA A 175 -4.52 4.42 -7.89
N LEU A 176 -5.14 4.48 -6.69
CA LEU A 176 -5.75 5.70 -6.15
C LEU A 176 -4.70 6.79 -5.87
N ALA A 177 -3.54 6.45 -5.32
CA ALA A 177 -2.48 7.41 -5.08
C ALA A 177 -2.00 8.06 -6.39
N LEU A 178 -1.75 7.26 -7.43
CA LEU A 178 -1.33 7.77 -8.74
C LEU A 178 -2.45 8.58 -9.41
N LEU A 179 -3.69 8.10 -9.37
CA LEU A 179 -4.83 8.84 -9.91
C LEU A 179 -5.00 10.20 -9.21
N GLY A 180 -4.86 10.24 -7.88
CA GLY A 180 -4.87 11.48 -7.12
C GLY A 180 -3.75 12.43 -7.55
N ILE A 181 -2.54 11.93 -7.79
CA ILE A 181 -1.41 12.72 -8.29
C ILE A 181 -1.71 13.25 -9.71
N VAL A 182 -2.22 12.41 -10.63
CA VAL A 182 -2.62 12.83 -11.97
C VAL A 182 -3.65 13.96 -11.92
N LEU A 183 -4.73 13.75 -11.15
CA LEU A 183 -5.77 14.76 -10.98
C LEU A 183 -5.23 16.05 -10.35
N HIS A 184 -4.32 15.93 -9.38
CA HIS A 184 -3.65 17.08 -8.78
C HIS A 184 -2.85 17.87 -9.83
N LEU A 185 -2.04 17.21 -10.65
CA LEU A 185 -1.26 17.87 -11.70
C LEU A 185 -2.15 18.56 -12.74
N CYS A 186 -3.22 17.89 -13.19
CA CYS A 186 -4.18 18.43 -14.14
C CYS A 186 -5.01 19.60 -13.58
N LEU A 187 -5.40 19.54 -12.31
CA LEU A 187 -6.40 20.43 -11.72
C LEU A 187 -5.87 21.41 -10.68
N ARG A 188 -4.56 21.38 -10.35
CA ARG A 188 -3.99 22.23 -9.29
C ARG A 188 -4.17 23.75 -9.49
N ARG A 189 -4.52 24.20 -10.69
CA ARG A 189 -4.82 25.59 -11.03
C ARG A 189 -6.30 25.87 -11.25
N VAL A 190 -7.10 24.83 -11.20
CA VAL A 190 -8.56 24.94 -11.33
C VAL A 190 -9.14 25.21 -9.95
N HIS A 191 -10.03 26.17 -9.85
CA HIS A 191 -10.77 26.50 -8.64
C HIS A 191 -12.21 25.99 -8.74
N GLY A 192 -12.91 25.96 -7.61
CA GLY A 192 -14.29 25.49 -7.50
C GLY A 192 -14.39 23.97 -7.33
N VAL A 193 -15.57 23.41 -7.60
CA VAL A 193 -15.90 22.00 -7.29
C VAL A 193 -14.91 21.00 -7.92
N ARG A 194 -14.42 21.26 -9.13
CA ARG A 194 -13.45 20.35 -9.80
C ARG A 194 -12.11 20.25 -9.08
N SER A 195 -11.71 21.29 -8.33
CA SER A 195 -10.46 21.27 -7.55
C SER A 195 -10.53 20.30 -6.37
N LEU A 196 -11.70 19.81 -6.01
CA LEU A 196 -11.93 18.87 -4.91
C LEU A 196 -11.72 17.41 -5.30
N LEU A 197 -11.68 17.10 -6.60
CA LEU A 197 -11.47 15.71 -7.06
C LEU A 197 -10.17 15.09 -6.55
N PRO A 198 -8.99 15.73 -6.66
CA PRO A 198 -7.75 15.18 -6.10
C PRO A 198 -7.86 14.92 -4.60
N THR A 199 -8.48 15.86 -3.86
CA THR A 199 -8.68 15.75 -2.41
C THR A 199 -9.53 14.55 -2.04
N ALA A 200 -10.64 14.32 -2.75
CA ALA A 200 -11.48 13.14 -2.54
C ALA A 200 -10.73 11.84 -2.83
N VAL A 201 -9.97 11.79 -3.93
CA VAL A 201 -9.19 10.60 -4.29
C VAL A 201 -8.05 10.35 -3.30
N PHE A 202 -7.37 11.38 -2.78
CA PHE A 202 -6.36 11.21 -1.72
C PHE A 202 -6.98 10.72 -0.41
N ALA A 203 -8.17 11.18 -0.05
CA ALA A 203 -8.88 10.66 1.12
C ALA A 203 -9.24 9.18 0.94
N LEU A 204 -9.75 8.78 -0.23
CA LEU A 204 -10.03 7.37 -0.55
C LEU A 204 -8.75 6.52 -0.57
N ALA A 205 -7.63 7.05 -1.09
CA ALA A 205 -6.34 6.37 -1.03
C ALA A 205 -5.89 6.15 0.43
N GLY A 206 -6.10 7.14 1.31
CA GLY A 206 -5.84 7.03 2.76
C GLY A 206 -6.73 5.99 3.44
N LEU A 207 -8.01 5.87 3.04
CA LEU A 207 -8.91 4.81 3.52
C LEU A 207 -8.55 3.42 2.95
N ALA A 208 -7.91 3.37 1.79
CA ALA A 208 -7.34 2.12 1.28
C ALA A 208 -6.05 1.75 2.02
N ARG A 209 -5.23 2.77 2.42
CA ARG A 209 -4.03 2.57 3.21
C ARG A 209 -3.60 3.86 3.93
N PRO A 210 -3.38 3.82 5.26
CA PRO A 210 -3.12 5.02 6.06
C PRO A 210 -1.93 5.86 5.61
N GLU A 211 -0.90 5.23 5.02
CA GLU A 211 0.29 5.93 4.50
C GLU A 211 -0.08 6.96 3.42
N CYS A 212 -1.17 6.73 2.69
CA CYS A 212 -1.63 7.63 1.65
C CYS A 212 -2.34 8.89 2.19
N PHE A 213 -2.70 8.97 3.48
CA PHE A 213 -3.19 10.22 4.06
C PHE A 213 -2.16 11.35 3.95
N LEU A 214 -0.87 11.01 3.88
CA LEU A 214 0.21 11.98 3.71
C LEU A 214 0.18 12.69 2.34
N LEU A 215 -0.44 12.10 1.32
CA LEU A 215 -0.52 12.69 -0.02
C LEU A 215 -1.29 14.01 -0.02
N PHE A 216 -2.34 14.14 0.78
CA PHE A 216 -3.16 15.34 0.82
C PHE A 216 -2.41 16.57 1.38
N PRO A 217 -1.78 16.55 2.57
CA PRO A 217 -1.01 17.69 3.04
C PRO A 217 0.16 18.02 2.11
N LEU A 218 0.83 17.03 1.51
CA LEU A 218 1.90 17.29 0.53
C LEU A 218 1.34 17.96 -0.74
N ALA A 219 0.15 17.60 -1.19
CA ALA A 219 -0.52 18.25 -2.31
C ALA A 219 -0.92 19.70 -1.98
N LEU A 220 -1.37 19.99 -0.75
CA LEU A 220 -1.62 21.35 -0.30
C LEU A 220 -0.34 22.20 -0.26
N LEU A 221 0.77 21.62 0.19
CA LEU A 221 2.07 22.28 0.19
C LEU A 221 2.59 22.51 -1.24
N ASP A 222 2.39 21.59 -2.18
CA ASP A 222 2.73 21.80 -3.58
C ASP A 222 1.93 22.94 -4.20
N ARG A 223 0.62 23.06 -3.89
CA ARG A 223 -0.22 24.20 -4.33
C ARG A 223 0.27 25.52 -3.72
N LEU A 224 0.67 25.51 -2.44
CA LEU A 224 1.24 26.66 -1.75
C LEU A 224 2.54 27.12 -2.43
N ALA A 225 3.46 26.18 -2.66
CA ALA A 225 4.73 26.46 -3.34
C ALA A 225 4.51 26.98 -4.76
N ALA A 226 3.60 26.35 -5.52
CA ALA A 226 3.27 26.80 -6.87
C ALA A 226 2.65 28.20 -6.90
N ALA A 227 1.77 28.55 -5.95
CA ALA A 227 1.19 29.86 -5.81
C ALA A 227 2.25 30.93 -5.44
N GLY A 228 3.09 30.65 -4.44
CA GLY A 228 4.13 31.57 -3.99
C GLY A 228 5.25 31.81 -5.02
N LEU A 229 5.58 30.80 -5.83
CA LEU A 229 6.56 30.94 -6.92
C LEU A 229 5.99 31.65 -8.15
N ALA A 230 4.71 31.49 -8.45
CA ALA A 230 4.06 32.02 -9.66
C ALA A 230 3.55 33.45 -9.50
N ASP A 231 3.05 33.80 -8.33
CA ASP A 231 2.33 35.04 -8.06
C ASP A 231 2.98 35.80 -6.89
N ARG A 232 3.61 36.91 -7.21
CA ARG A 232 4.20 37.83 -6.21
C ARG A 232 3.22 38.91 -5.72
N SER A 233 1.92 38.85 -6.14
CA SER A 233 0.90 39.78 -5.66
C SER A 233 0.56 39.51 -4.18
N ALA A 234 0.20 40.55 -3.43
CA ALA A 234 -0.12 40.46 -2.00
C ALA A 234 -1.31 39.54 -1.65
N GLY A 235 -2.03 38.99 -2.63
CA GLY A 235 -3.22 38.18 -2.43
C GLY A 235 -3.07 36.66 -2.59
N TRP A 236 -1.90 36.14 -2.96
CA TRP A 236 -1.73 34.70 -3.24
C TRP A 236 -1.94 33.82 -1.99
N ALA A 237 -1.42 34.27 -0.84
CA ALA A 237 -1.54 33.52 0.41
C ALA A 237 -3.02 33.41 0.85
N ARG A 238 -3.79 34.50 0.69
CA ARG A 238 -5.23 34.48 0.98
C ARG A 238 -6.00 33.53 0.05
N ARG A 239 -5.68 33.52 -1.26
CA ARG A 239 -6.31 32.58 -2.21
C ARG A 239 -6.00 31.13 -1.85
N TRP A 240 -4.76 30.83 -1.51
CA TRP A 240 -4.38 29.50 -1.05
C TRP A 240 -5.11 29.12 0.25
N ALA A 241 -5.17 30.03 1.23
CA ALA A 241 -5.85 29.78 2.49
C ALA A 241 -7.35 29.47 2.30
N VAL A 242 -8.03 30.21 1.41
CA VAL A 242 -9.43 29.95 1.06
C VAL A 242 -9.57 28.57 0.39
N ASP A 243 -8.70 28.24 -0.54
CA ASP A 243 -8.70 26.93 -1.21
C ASP A 243 -8.46 25.79 -0.21
N ALA A 244 -7.49 25.92 0.70
CA ALA A 244 -7.24 24.97 1.77
C ALA A 244 -8.43 24.85 2.74
N ALA A 245 -9.06 25.98 3.11
CA ALA A 245 -10.23 26.01 3.97
C ALA A 245 -11.45 25.27 3.39
N ILE A 246 -11.50 25.08 2.08
CA ILE A 246 -12.54 24.27 1.42
C ILE A 246 -12.10 22.80 1.32
N GLN A 247 -10.85 22.55 0.98
CA GLN A 247 -10.34 21.19 0.75
C GLN A 247 -10.21 20.38 2.03
N ILE A 248 -9.77 21.00 3.14
CA ILE A 248 -9.59 20.32 4.44
C ILE A 248 -10.91 19.72 4.95
N PRO A 249 -12.04 20.45 5.00
CA PRO A 249 -13.33 19.86 5.39
C PRO A 249 -13.79 18.72 4.48
N VAL A 250 -13.57 18.80 3.17
CA VAL A 250 -13.93 17.73 2.23
C VAL A 250 -13.09 16.46 2.52
N PHE A 251 -11.79 16.62 2.71
CA PHE A 251 -10.92 15.51 3.10
C PHE A 251 -11.37 14.90 4.43
N ALA A 252 -11.61 15.74 5.43
CA ALA A 252 -12.07 15.32 6.74
C ALA A 252 -13.44 14.63 6.68
N ALA A 253 -14.38 15.12 5.90
CA ALA A 253 -15.70 14.52 5.76
C ALA A 253 -15.66 13.09 5.19
N ILE A 254 -14.68 12.79 4.32
CA ILE A 254 -14.48 11.44 3.78
C ILE A 254 -13.73 10.54 4.77
N ALA A 255 -12.72 11.07 5.47
CA ALA A 255 -11.87 10.29 6.36
C ALA A 255 -12.45 10.12 7.78
N ALA A 256 -13.05 11.18 8.35
CA ALA A 256 -13.49 11.21 9.75
C ALA A 256 -14.49 10.11 10.15
N PRO A 257 -15.43 9.64 9.31
CA PRO A 257 -16.35 8.57 9.71
C PRO A 257 -15.63 7.32 10.21
N VAL A 258 -14.49 6.95 9.62
CA VAL A 258 -13.69 5.78 10.01
C VAL A 258 -13.01 6.02 11.37
N PHE A 259 -12.44 7.21 11.56
CA PHE A 259 -11.80 7.56 12.85
C PHE A 259 -12.84 7.62 13.98
N ILE A 260 -14.01 8.21 13.73
CA ILE A 260 -15.10 8.30 14.70
C ILE A 260 -15.61 6.89 15.06
N TYR A 261 -15.78 6.03 14.05
CA TYR A 261 -16.18 4.63 14.29
C TYR A 261 -15.16 3.91 15.17
N ASN A 262 -13.88 3.99 14.82
CA ASN A 262 -12.82 3.34 15.60
C ASN A 262 -12.79 3.82 17.06
N VAL A 263 -12.83 5.15 17.30
CA VAL A 263 -12.87 5.70 18.67
C VAL A 263 -14.07 5.18 19.45
N ARG A 264 -15.25 5.11 18.84
CA ARG A 264 -16.48 4.64 19.51
C ARG A 264 -16.43 3.16 19.85
N VAL A 265 -15.79 2.34 19.03
CA VAL A 265 -15.79 0.87 19.20
C VAL A 265 -14.59 0.40 20.01
N THR A 266 -13.42 1.02 19.84
CA THR A 266 -12.16 0.51 20.41
C THR A 266 -11.49 1.48 21.38
N GLY A 267 -11.95 2.74 21.46
CA GLY A 267 -11.27 3.82 22.16
C GLY A 267 -10.06 4.42 21.40
N TYR A 268 -9.68 3.85 20.27
CA TYR A 268 -8.51 4.27 19.47
C TYR A 268 -8.94 4.88 18.13
N PRO A 269 -8.37 6.03 17.70
CA PRO A 269 -8.74 6.65 16.42
C PRO A 269 -8.26 5.89 15.18
N LEU A 270 -7.12 5.21 15.24
CA LEU A 270 -6.58 4.40 14.16
C LEU A 270 -7.00 2.93 14.33
N PRO A 271 -6.91 2.12 13.26
CA PRO A 271 -7.13 0.68 13.37
C PRO A 271 -6.24 0.05 14.45
N THR A 272 -6.76 -0.90 15.20
CA THR A 272 -6.04 -1.60 16.28
C THR A 272 -4.73 -2.23 15.84
N SER A 273 -4.68 -2.70 14.59
CA SER A 273 -3.47 -3.23 13.96
C SER A 273 -2.32 -2.22 13.83
N PHE A 274 -2.60 -0.92 13.84
CA PHE A 274 -1.56 0.12 13.93
C PHE A 274 -0.89 0.06 15.30
N TYR A 275 -1.67 0.07 16.37
CA TYR A 275 -1.15 0.05 17.74
C TYR A 275 -0.45 -1.25 18.09
N SER A 276 -0.98 -2.40 17.62
CA SER A 276 -0.36 -3.70 17.83
C SER A 276 1.02 -3.84 17.16
N LYS A 277 1.25 -3.09 16.07
CA LYS A 277 2.49 -3.11 15.29
C LYS A 277 3.47 -2.00 15.64
N LEU A 278 3.14 -1.11 16.61
CA LEU A 278 4.09 -0.11 17.10
C LEU A 278 5.31 -0.80 17.74
N GLN A 279 6.48 -0.42 17.26
CA GLN A 279 7.76 -0.99 17.69
C GLN A 279 8.52 0.04 18.55
N TRP A 280 9.40 -0.44 19.43
CA TRP A 280 10.30 0.40 20.22
C TRP A 280 11.21 1.31 19.37
N MET A 281 11.45 0.95 18.11
CA MET A 281 12.20 1.73 17.13
C MET A 281 11.37 2.81 16.43
N SER A 282 10.12 3.02 16.82
CA SER A 282 9.31 4.17 16.38
C SER A 282 9.62 5.42 17.24
N LEU A 283 9.20 6.60 16.76
CA LEU A 283 9.39 7.85 17.51
C LEU A 283 8.72 7.81 18.90
N SER A 284 7.48 7.31 18.96
CA SER A 284 6.76 7.14 20.22
C SER A 284 7.46 6.17 21.15
N GLY A 285 8.04 5.11 20.58
CA GLY A 285 8.78 4.14 21.32
C GLY A 285 10.12 4.61 21.85
N ALA A 286 10.89 5.23 21.00
CA ALA A 286 12.16 5.82 21.42
C ALA A 286 11.96 6.88 22.50
N ALA A 287 10.88 7.68 22.40
CA ALA A 287 10.51 8.66 23.43
C ALA A 287 10.12 8.00 24.77
N ALA A 288 9.34 6.91 24.71
CA ALA A 288 8.91 6.18 25.91
C ALA A 288 10.08 5.52 26.65
N THR A 289 11.11 5.05 25.94
CA THR A 289 12.29 4.44 26.57
C THR A 289 13.25 5.47 27.20
N GLN A 290 13.05 6.78 26.96
CA GLN A 290 13.90 7.89 27.42
C GLN A 290 15.40 7.73 27.06
N ARG A 291 15.72 6.90 26.07
CA ARG A 291 17.09 6.66 25.58
C ARG A 291 17.44 7.64 24.47
N THR A 292 18.32 8.60 24.76
CA THR A 292 18.79 9.60 23.76
C THR A 292 19.35 8.95 22.50
N SER A 293 20.08 7.84 22.62
CA SER A 293 20.62 7.11 21.48
C SER A 293 19.54 6.53 20.57
N ALA A 294 18.46 5.99 21.13
CA ALA A 294 17.31 5.49 20.39
C ALA A 294 16.60 6.64 19.66
N LEU A 295 16.41 7.77 20.33
CA LEU A 295 15.78 8.95 19.74
C LEU A 295 16.60 9.51 18.58
N LEU A 296 17.93 9.64 18.74
CA LEU A 296 18.83 10.08 17.66
C LEU A 296 18.82 9.11 16.46
N TYR A 297 18.82 7.81 16.73
CA TYR A 297 18.71 6.81 15.67
C TYR A 297 17.40 6.98 14.88
N VAL A 298 16.27 7.07 15.57
CA VAL A 298 14.95 7.18 14.93
C VAL A 298 14.81 8.49 14.16
N LEU A 299 15.32 9.61 14.68
CA LEU A 299 15.19 10.91 14.01
C LEU A 299 16.11 11.08 12.79
N ALA A 300 17.30 10.49 12.82
CA ALA A 300 18.30 10.73 11.77
C ALA A 300 18.64 9.47 10.96
N ALA A 301 19.02 8.37 11.62
CA ALA A 301 19.54 7.19 10.95
C ALA A 301 18.45 6.34 10.29
N ALA A 302 17.31 6.15 10.95
CA ALA A 302 16.24 5.29 10.43
C ALA A 302 15.62 5.83 9.13
N PRO A 303 15.28 7.14 9.00
CA PRO A 303 14.80 7.70 7.73
C PRO A 303 15.82 7.61 6.60
N ALA A 304 17.10 7.88 6.88
CA ALA A 304 18.16 7.79 5.87
C ALA A 304 18.35 6.33 5.41
N LYS A 305 18.32 5.39 6.34
CA LYS A 305 18.39 3.95 6.05
C LYS A 305 17.20 3.49 5.23
N GLU A 306 15.99 3.91 5.56
CA GLU A 306 14.77 3.56 4.82
C GLU A 306 14.85 4.03 3.38
N LEU A 307 15.22 5.30 3.14
CA LEU A 307 15.40 5.86 1.80
C LEU A 307 16.45 5.09 0.98
N TRP A 308 17.58 4.75 1.60
CA TRP A 308 18.64 3.96 0.96
C TRP A 308 18.18 2.56 0.59
N ASP A 309 17.46 1.88 1.50
CA ASP A 309 16.97 0.53 1.27
C ASP A 309 15.82 0.49 0.24
N VAL A 310 14.97 1.53 0.18
CA VAL A 310 13.98 1.72 -0.90
C VAL A 310 14.70 1.83 -2.25
N LEU A 311 15.77 2.63 -2.35
CA LEU A 311 16.54 2.76 -3.58
C LEU A 311 17.19 1.43 -4.00
N LYS A 312 17.72 0.65 -3.06
CA LYS A 312 18.25 -0.70 -3.33
C LYS A 312 17.18 -1.64 -3.88
N VAL A 313 15.99 -1.63 -3.30
CA VAL A 313 14.85 -2.44 -3.76
C VAL A 313 14.45 -2.06 -5.19
N TRP A 314 14.34 -0.76 -5.49
CA TRP A 314 14.02 -0.29 -6.84
C TRP A 314 15.07 -0.69 -7.86
N THR A 315 16.36 -0.54 -7.50
CA THR A 315 17.47 -0.98 -8.36
C THR A 315 17.44 -2.50 -8.58
N ALA A 316 17.13 -3.27 -7.55
CA ALA A 316 16.97 -4.72 -7.68
C ALA A 316 15.79 -5.12 -8.56
N ASN A 317 14.70 -4.36 -8.56
CA ASN A 317 13.56 -4.61 -9.45
C ASN A 317 13.92 -4.38 -10.93
N ASN A 318 14.53 -3.23 -11.25
CA ASN A 318 14.99 -2.92 -12.59
C ASN A 318 16.06 -1.81 -12.58
N ALA A 319 17.33 -2.22 -12.60
CA ALA A 319 18.48 -1.30 -12.56
C ALA A 319 18.56 -0.37 -13.78
N LEU A 320 18.00 -0.75 -14.93
CA LEU A 320 18.02 0.07 -16.14
C LEU A 320 17.20 1.36 -15.99
N LEU A 321 16.25 1.39 -15.06
CA LEU A 321 15.46 2.58 -14.77
C LEU A 321 16.19 3.60 -13.89
N LEU A 322 17.25 3.20 -13.18
CA LEU A 322 17.92 4.07 -12.21
C LEU A 322 18.51 5.36 -12.81
N PRO A 323 19.25 5.33 -13.93
CA PRO A 323 19.74 6.55 -14.57
C PRO A 323 18.61 7.45 -15.05
N GLY A 324 17.55 6.84 -15.60
CA GLY A 324 16.33 7.55 -16.00
C GLY A 324 15.61 8.17 -14.80
N PHE A 325 15.53 7.47 -13.67
CA PHE A 325 14.93 7.97 -12.44
C PHE A 325 15.66 9.22 -11.92
N ALA A 326 16.99 9.17 -11.85
CA ALA A 326 17.79 10.33 -11.45
C ALA A 326 17.59 11.52 -12.41
N ALA A 327 17.61 11.27 -13.73
CA ALA A 327 17.35 12.27 -14.75
C ALA A 327 15.91 12.84 -14.67
N GLY A 328 14.93 11.99 -14.39
CA GLY A 328 13.52 12.35 -14.23
C GLY A 328 13.28 13.23 -13.00
N LEU A 329 13.90 12.92 -11.87
CA LEU A 329 13.88 13.78 -10.69
C LEU A 329 14.50 15.14 -10.97
N LEU A 330 15.69 15.16 -11.57
CA LEU A 330 16.38 16.41 -11.94
C LEU A 330 15.52 17.24 -12.89
N TRP A 331 14.94 16.62 -13.91
CA TRP A 331 14.05 17.28 -14.86
C TRP A 331 12.84 17.88 -14.15
N LEU A 332 12.18 17.12 -13.27
CA LEU A 332 10.97 17.54 -12.58
C LEU A 332 11.22 18.73 -11.64
N VAL A 333 12.31 18.67 -10.86
CA VAL A 333 12.72 19.77 -9.97
C VAL A 333 13.10 21.01 -10.79
N ARG A 334 13.90 20.83 -11.85
CA ARG A 334 14.28 21.93 -12.76
C ARG A 334 13.05 22.57 -13.40
N GLU A 335 12.10 21.78 -13.88
CA GLU A 335 10.87 22.30 -14.49
C GLU A 335 10.00 23.06 -13.48
N ALA A 336 9.90 22.56 -12.24
CA ALA A 336 9.19 23.25 -11.18
C ALA A 336 9.82 24.62 -10.85
N VAL A 337 11.16 24.69 -10.74
CA VAL A 337 11.89 25.93 -10.43
C VAL A 337 11.88 26.87 -11.63
N ALA A 338 12.25 26.42 -12.83
CA ALA A 338 12.36 27.25 -14.03
C ALA A 338 11.00 27.81 -14.48
N SER A 339 9.94 27.03 -14.37
CA SER A 339 8.58 27.49 -14.67
C SER A 339 7.93 28.27 -13.54
N ARG A 340 8.65 28.49 -12.42
CA ARG A 340 8.07 29.07 -11.19
C ARG A 340 6.80 28.34 -10.76
N GLY A 341 6.85 27.03 -10.70
CA GLY A 341 5.69 26.19 -10.34
C GLY A 341 4.56 26.13 -11.37
N ARG A 342 4.74 26.72 -12.57
CA ARG A 342 3.68 26.72 -13.58
C ARG A 342 3.53 25.39 -14.31
N ARG A 343 4.61 24.67 -14.61
CA ARG A 343 4.62 23.40 -15.35
C ARG A 343 5.07 22.21 -14.53
N GLY A 344 6.03 22.38 -13.63
CA GLY A 344 6.51 21.34 -12.73
C GLY A 344 5.79 21.31 -11.39
N SER A 345 5.83 20.19 -10.68
CA SER A 345 5.28 19.98 -9.35
C SER A 345 6.35 19.36 -8.45
N LEU A 346 6.38 19.78 -7.20
CA LEU A 346 7.24 19.20 -6.16
C LEU A 346 6.58 18.07 -5.40
N LEU A 347 5.30 17.76 -5.70
CA LEU A 347 4.55 16.70 -5.01
C LEU A 347 5.24 15.34 -5.13
N ILE A 348 5.62 14.93 -6.35
CA ILE A 348 6.24 13.61 -6.56
C ILE A 348 7.58 13.49 -5.83
N PRO A 349 8.56 14.43 -5.96
CA PRO A 349 9.78 14.39 -5.17
C PRO A 349 9.52 14.40 -3.66
N ALA A 350 8.54 15.19 -3.20
CA ALA A 350 8.18 15.24 -1.78
C ALA A 350 7.63 13.89 -1.29
N VAL A 351 6.75 13.25 -2.04
CA VAL A 351 6.19 11.93 -1.69
C VAL A 351 7.30 10.87 -1.61
N LEU A 352 8.22 10.84 -2.58
CA LEU A 352 9.32 9.87 -2.63
C LEU A 352 10.30 9.99 -1.46
N VAL A 353 10.42 11.17 -0.86
CA VAL A 353 11.33 11.41 0.28
C VAL A 353 10.57 11.36 1.61
N VAL A 354 9.44 12.08 1.70
CA VAL A 354 8.75 12.30 2.97
C VAL A 354 8.00 11.04 3.42
N GLN A 355 7.36 10.30 2.50
CA GLN A 355 6.59 9.14 2.91
C GLN A 355 7.45 8.01 3.51
N PRO A 356 8.58 7.56 2.91
CA PRO A 356 9.46 6.59 3.55
C PRO A 356 10.05 7.09 4.87
N ALA A 357 10.45 8.37 4.93
CA ALA A 357 11.00 8.97 6.15
C ALA A 357 9.96 9.00 7.29
N VAL A 358 8.73 9.44 7.01
CA VAL A 358 7.63 9.44 8.00
C VAL A 358 7.27 8.01 8.42
N TRP A 359 7.31 7.07 7.48
CA TRP A 359 7.07 5.66 7.79
C TRP A 359 8.09 5.12 8.79
N ALA A 360 9.39 5.37 8.57
CA ALA A 360 10.45 4.98 9.49
C ALA A 360 10.31 5.63 10.87
N LEU A 361 9.80 6.87 10.94
CA LEU A 361 9.55 7.58 12.19
C LEU A 361 8.36 7.00 12.98
N VAL A 362 7.27 6.68 12.28
CA VAL A 362 5.97 6.35 12.92
C VAL A 362 5.85 4.85 13.21
N ALA A 363 6.20 3.99 12.25
CA ALA A 363 6.00 2.55 12.36
C ALA A 363 7.27 1.78 12.78
N GLY A 364 8.41 2.48 12.90
CA GLY A 364 9.72 1.87 13.03
C GLY A 364 10.22 1.30 11.69
N TYR A 365 11.53 1.17 11.57
CA TYR A 365 12.15 0.65 10.37
C TYR A 365 11.67 -0.78 10.05
N ARG A 366 11.25 -0.98 8.80
CA ARG A 366 10.97 -2.30 8.22
C ARG A 366 11.65 -2.39 6.86
N PRO A 367 12.29 -3.53 6.52
CA PRO A 367 12.89 -3.68 5.20
C PRO A 367 11.87 -3.41 4.08
N PRO A 368 12.13 -2.47 3.14
CA PRO A 368 11.16 -2.12 2.08
C PRO A 368 10.76 -3.28 1.18
N GLY A 369 11.61 -4.31 1.08
CA GLY A 369 11.33 -5.57 0.38
C GLY A 369 10.34 -6.50 1.08
N PHE A 370 10.00 -6.21 2.34
CA PHE A 370 9.12 -7.05 3.17
C PHE A 370 7.78 -7.32 2.49
N GLN A 371 7.34 -8.56 2.52
CA GLN A 371 6.08 -9.04 1.94
C GLN A 371 5.87 -8.52 0.51
N SER A 372 6.88 -8.75 -0.33
CA SER A 372 6.90 -8.36 -1.74
C SER A 372 6.62 -6.87 -1.98
N GLN A 373 7.20 -6.01 -1.13
CA GLN A 373 7.12 -4.55 -1.26
C GLN A 373 5.68 -3.99 -1.16
N ARG A 374 4.79 -4.68 -0.46
CA ARG A 374 3.37 -4.25 -0.38
C ARG A 374 3.19 -2.85 0.22
N TYR A 375 4.17 -2.35 0.97
CA TYR A 375 4.16 -1.00 1.55
C TYR A 375 4.65 0.08 0.59
N LEU A 376 5.17 -0.30 -0.58
CA LEU A 376 5.68 0.59 -1.61
C LEU A 376 4.80 0.65 -2.87
N ALA A 377 3.57 0.10 -2.85
CA ALA A 377 2.77 -0.03 -4.07
C ALA A 377 2.33 1.30 -4.68
N ASN A 378 2.35 2.40 -3.94
CA ASN A 378 2.18 3.75 -4.49
C ASN A 378 3.50 4.42 -4.89
N LEU A 379 4.66 3.97 -4.37
CA LEU A 379 5.97 4.55 -4.67
C LEU A 379 6.67 3.85 -5.85
N ASN A 380 6.55 2.52 -5.95
CA ASN A 380 7.16 1.74 -7.04
C ASN A 380 6.74 2.24 -8.43
N PRO A 381 5.45 2.54 -8.70
CA PRO A 381 5.05 3.11 -9.97
C PRO A 381 5.64 4.51 -10.23
N LEU A 382 5.87 5.32 -9.18
CA LEU A 382 6.53 6.63 -9.35
C LEU A 382 7.99 6.49 -9.75
N TYR A 383 8.73 5.53 -9.17
CA TYR A 383 10.08 5.18 -9.62
C TYR A 383 10.09 4.80 -11.11
N LEU A 384 9.17 3.94 -11.52
CA LEU A 384 9.05 3.48 -12.90
C LEU A 384 8.72 4.66 -13.85
N VAL A 385 7.70 5.46 -13.52
CA VAL A 385 7.31 6.63 -14.32
C VAL A 385 8.48 7.59 -14.49
N LEU A 386 9.16 7.95 -13.39
CA LEU A 386 10.31 8.84 -13.47
C LEU A 386 11.49 8.22 -14.23
N GLY A 387 11.70 6.92 -14.10
CA GLY A 387 12.69 6.17 -14.88
C GLY A 387 12.44 6.26 -16.39
N VAL A 388 11.19 6.05 -16.80
CA VAL A 388 10.79 6.14 -18.21
C VAL A 388 10.81 7.58 -18.73
N VAL A 389 10.24 8.52 -17.97
CA VAL A 389 10.19 9.95 -18.33
C VAL A 389 11.59 10.54 -18.44
N GLY A 390 12.44 10.29 -17.46
CA GLY A 390 13.81 10.78 -17.48
C GLY A 390 14.66 10.12 -18.57
N GLY A 391 14.48 8.81 -18.78
CA GLY A 391 15.08 8.11 -19.91
C GLY A 391 14.67 8.74 -21.26
N TRP A 392 13.36 9.01 -21.43
CA TRP A 392 12.85 9.74 -22.60
C TRP A 392 13.51 11.13 -22.70
N TRP A 393 13.55 11.91 -21.63
CA TRP A 393 14.15 13.23 -21.59
C TRP A 393 15.63 13.24 -21.99
N VAL A 394 16.42 12.23 -21.59
CA VAL A 394 17.82 12.05 -21.99
C VAL A 394 17.90 11.71 -23.48
N THR A 395 17.04 10.79 -23.97
CA THR A 395 17.06 10.42 -25.38
C THR A 395 16.70 11.57 -26.32
N GLU A 396 15.90 12.55 -25.88
CA GLU A 396 15.62 13.77 -26.67
C GLU A 396 16.84 14.70 -26.81
N ARG A 397 17.84 14.57 -25.94
CA ARG A 397 19.03 15.45 -25.93
C ARG A 397 20.23 14.86 -26.66
N LEU A 398 20.37 13.55 -26.66
CA LEU A 398 21.50 12.86 -27.25
C LEU A 398 21.12 12.33 -28.63
N ALA A 399 21.77 12.88 -29.69
CA ALA A 399 21.43 12.58 -31.09
C ALA A 399 21.42 11.08 -31.41
N VAL A 400 22.37 10.32 -30.85
CA VAL A 400 22.46 8.86 -31.04
C VAL A 400 21.24 8.12 -30.47
N LEU A 401 20.72 8.60 -29.33
CA LEU A 401 19.59 7.98 -28.65
C LEU A 401 18.21 8.40 -29.21
N ARG A 402 18.16 9.41 -30.09
CA ARG A 402 16.90 9.83 -30.73
C ARG A 402 16.36 8.81 -31.74
N ARG A 403 17.21 7.88 -32.21
CA ARG A 403 16.83 6.87 -33.19
C ARG A 403 15.71 5.99 -32.66
N PRO A 404 14.59 5.81 -33.37
CA PRO A 404 13.45 4.99 -32.91
C PRO A 404 13.86 3.56 -32.52
N ALA A 405 14.78 2.95 -33.27
CA ALA A 405 15.30 1.62 -32.99
C ALA A 405 16.02 1.55 -31.60
N VAL A 406 16.81 2.60 -31.25
CA VAL A 406 17.50 2.65 -29.97
C VAL A 406 16.49 2.81 -28.81
N ARG A 407 15.49 3.67 -28.97
CA ARG A 407 14.42 3.83 -27.98
C ARG A 407 13.60 2.55 -27.81
N GLY A 408 13.29 1.87 -28.91
CA GLY A 408 12.63 0.58 -28.89
C GLY A 408 13.47 -0.48 -28.18
N ALA A 409 14.78 -0.53 -28.46
CA ALA A 409 15.69 -1.47 -27.80
C ALA A 409 15.80 -1.20 -26.29
N LEU A 410 15.86 0.08 -25.86
CA LEU A 410 15.87 0.43 -24.43
C LEU A 410 14.55 0.04 -23.74
N ALA A 411 13.41 0.32 -24.35
CA ALA A 411 12.13 -0.09 -23.82
C ALA A 411 12.02 -1.64 -23.72
N ALA A 412 12.44 -2.35 -24.77
CA ALA A 412 12.49 -3.81 -24.76
C ALA A 412 13.42 -4.36 -23.68
N ALA A 413 14.59 -3.75 -23.48
CA ALA A 413 15.53 -4.15 -22.44
C ALA A 413 14.93 -4.00 -21.01
N VAL A 414 14.18 -2.91 -20.76
CA VAL A 414 13.44 -2.73 -19.49
C VAL A 414 12.41 -3.85 -19.28
N LEU A 415 11.62 -4.17 -20.32
CA LEU A 415 10.62 -5.25 -20.25
C LEU A 415 11.28 -6.61 -20.03
N VAL A 416 12.30 -6.92 -20.81
CA VAL A 416 13.04 -8.20 -20.70
C VAL A 416 13.66 -8.36 -19.32
N LEU A 417 14.33 -7.33 -18.79
CA LEU A 417 14.92 -7.40 -17.45
C LEU A 417 13.86 -7.63 -16.37
N SER A 418 12.70 -6.97 -16.47
CA SER A 418 11.58 -7.19 -15.55
C SER A 418 11.04 -8.63 -15.66
N LEU A 419 10.90 -9.17 -16.86
CA LEU A 419 10.45 -10.55 -17.10
C LEU A 419 11.47 -11.59 -16.60
N LEU A 420 12.77 -11.34 -16.76
CA LEU A 420 13.83 -12.22 -16.25
C LEU A 420 13.85 -12.31 -14.71
N ARG A 421 13.24 -11.34 -14.01
CA ARG A 421 13.10 -11.36 -12.55
C ARG A 421 11.84 -12.09 -12.07
N GLN A 422 10.86 -12.34 -12.95
CA GLN A 422 9.58 -12.97 -12.59
C GLN A 422 9.73 -14.39 -11.97
N PRO A 423 10.67 -15.26 -12.41
CA PRO A 423 10.83 -16.58 -11.78
C PRO A 423 11.12 -16.49 -10.27
N ALA A 424 11.98 -15.57 -9.85
CA ALA A 424 12.27 -15.37 -8.42
C ALA A 424 11.04 -14.87 -7.65
N GLY A 425 10.27 -13.94 -8.24
CA GLY A 425 9.00 -13.47 -7.67
C GLY A 425 7.95 -14.57 -7.56
N ALA A 426 7.82 -15.40 -8.58
CA ALA A 426 6.89 -16.53 -8.61
C ALA A 426 7.25 -17.59 -7.57
N LEU A 427 8.55 -17.89 -7.40
CA LEU A 427 9.04 -18.81 -6.37
C LEU A 427 8.76 -18.26 -4.97
N THR A 428 9.04 -16.96 -4.73
CA THR A 428 8.71 -16.31 -3.45
C THR A 428 7.22 -16.40 -3.15
N TYR A 429 6.35 -16.10 -4.12
CA TYR A 429 4.90 -16.23 -3.95
C TYR A 429 4.50 -17.67 -3.61
N ALA A 430 5.01 -18.65 -4.36
CA ALA A 430 4.70 -20.06 -4.14
C ALA A 430 5.14 -20.54 -2.75
N THR A 431 6.33 -20.12 -2.29
CA THR A 431 6.83 -20.44 -0.94
C THR A 431 5.98 -19.77 0.14
N ASN A 432 5.58 -18.50 -0.06
CA ASN A 432 4.68 -17.82 0.87
C ASN A 432 3.35 -18.60 1.03
N VAL A 433 2.69 -18.96 -0.10
CA VAL A 433 1.45 -19.74 -0.08
C VAL A 433 1.65 -21.10 0.59
N LYS A 434 2.78 -21.77 0.33
CA LYS A 434 3.12 -23.05 0.94
C LYS A 434 3.25 -22.90 2.46
N ASN A 435 4.02 -21.93 2.95
CA ASN A 435 4.22 -21.69 4.38
C ASN A 435 2.89 -21.47 5.11
N ILE A 436 2.02 -20.57 4.58
CA ILE A 436 0.68 -20.33 5.17
C ILE A 436 -0.21 -21.57 5.11
N THR A 437 -0.12 -22.35 4.01
CA THR A 437 -0.94 -23.57 3.86
C THR A 437 -0.50 -24.65 4.84
N GLU A 438 0.79 -24.86 4.98
CA GLU A 438 1.34 -25.92 5.85
C GLU A 438 1.22 -25.60 7.34
N MET A 439 1.16 -24.31 7.72
CA MET A 439 1.07 -23.89 9.11
C MET A 439 -0.34 -23.44 9.49
N GLN A 440 -0.73 -22.20 9.15
CA GLN A 440 -1.99 -21.61 9.63
C GLN A 440 -3.22 -22.35 9.11
N VAL A 441 -3.24 -22.73 7.81
CA VAL A 441 -4.38 -23.45 7.22
C VAL A 441 -4.47 -24.88 7.75
N ALA A 442 -3.36 -25.60 7.90
CA ALA A 442 -3.37 -26.95 8.45
C ALA A 442 -3.82 -26.95 9.92
N THR A 443 -3.30 -26.02 10.73
CA THR A 443 -3.72 -25.83 12.13
C THR A 443 -5.21 -25.49 12.21
N ALA A 444 -5.71 -24.61 11.35
CA ALA A 444 -7.12 -24.23 11.32
C ALA A 444 -8.04 -25.42 10.93
N GLN A 445 -7.60 -26.27 10.00
CA GLN A 445 -8.33 -27.50 9.63
C GLN A 445 -8.37 -28.47 10.80
N TRP A 446 -7.24 -28.71 11.46
CA TRP A 446 -7.20 -29.56 12.65
C TRP A 446 -8.15 -29.04 13.74
N LEU A 447 -8.12 -27.74 14.04
CA LEU A 447 -9.02 -27.12 15.02
C LEU A 447 -10.50 -27.30 14.65
N ARG A 448 -10.86 -27.10 13.36
CA ARG A 448 -12.23 -27.32 12.90
C ARG A 448 -12.69 -28.75 13.14
N ASP A 449 -11.81 -29.71 12.89
CA ASP A 449 -12.16 -31.13 12.89
C ASP A 449 -12.10 -31.78 14.31
N HIS A 450 -11.33 -31.17 15.25
CA HIS A 450 -11.07 -31.73 16.59
C HIS A 450 -11.56 -30.86 17.76
N THR A 451 -12.24 -29.75 17.50
CA THR A 451 -12.77 -28.89 18.58
C THR A 451 -14.26 -28.66 18.43
N ALA A 452 -14.96 -28.43 19.52
CA ALA A 452 -16.40 -28.12 19.50
C ALA A 452 -16.67 -26.79 18.76
N PRO A 453 -17.81 -26.65 18.03
CA PRO A 453 -18.15 -25.41 17.32
C PRO A 453 -18.16 -24.15 18.19
N GLY A 454 -18.51 -24.27 19.47
CA GLY A 454 -18.56 -23.17 20.45
C GLY A 454 -17.21 -22.84 21.11
N SER A 455 -16.12 -23.57 20.80
CA SER A 455 -14.83 -23.38 21.46
C SER A 455 -14.27 -21.98 21.22
N LEU A 456 -13.68 -21.41 22.29
CA LEU A 456 -12.93 -20.15 22.27
C LEU A 456 -11.43 -20.45 22.09
N LEU A 457 -10.83 -19.88 21.06
CA LEU A 457 -9.41 -20.05 20.73
C LEU A 457 -8.62 -18.79 21.07
N ALA A 458 -7.65 -18.86 21.96
CA ALA A 458 -6.64 -17.80 22.13
C ALA A 458 -5.53 -18.00 21.09
N VAL A 459 -5.29 -17.02 20.21
CA VAL A 459 -4.38 -17.20 19.08
C VAL A 459 -3.47 -15.98 18.90
N ASN A 460 -2.27 -16.19 18.39
CA ASN A 460 -1.38 -15.10 17.96
C ASN A 460 -1.47 -14.77 16.46
N ASP A 461 -1.91 -15.72 15.62
CA ASP A 461 -2.20 -15.53 14.20
C ASP A 461 -3.68 -15.81 13.95
N VAL A 462 -4.45 -14.77 13.64
CA VAL A 462 -5.91 -14.83 13.66
C VAL A 462 -6.54 -15.19 12.30
N GLY A 463 -5.85 -14.90 11.18
CA GLY A 463 -6.43 -14.86 9.85
C GLY A 463 -7.02 -16.20 9.40
N ALA A 464 -6.20 -17.13 8.92
CA ALA A 464 -6.65 -18.42 8.43
C ALA A 464 -7.29 -19.26 9.55
N ILE A 465 -6.76 -19.16 10.77
CA ILE A 465 -7.28 -19.89 11.94
C ILE A 465 -8.74 -19.51 12.17
N GLY A 466 -9.07 -18.23 12.30
CA GLY A 466 -10.45 -17.79 12.54
C GLY A 466 -11.41 -18.08 11.39
N VAL A 467 -10.92 -17.95 10.12
CA VAL A 467 -11.77 -18.14 8.93
C VAL A 467 -12.10 -19.60 8.65
N ILE A 468 -11.11 -20.50 8.82
CA ILE A 468 -11.21 -21.89 8.39
C ILE A 468 -11.72 -22.79 9.51
N SER A 469 -11.27 -22.57 10.77
CA SER A 469 -11.81 -23.29 11.92
C SER A 469 -13.27 -22.93 12.19
N ASP A 470 -13.65 -21.70 11.84
CA ASP A 470 -14.94 -21.10 12.16
C ASP A 470 -15.25 -21.14 13.67
N ARG A 471 -14.21 -20.93 14.48
CA ARG A 471 -14.30 -20.83 15.94
C ARG A 471 -14.18 -19.36 16.35
N ARG A 472 -14.68 -19.05 17.54
CA ARG A 472 -14.49 -17.74 18.18
C ARG A 472 -13.04 -17.56 18.55
N VAL A 473 -12.47 -16.38 18.26
CA VAL A 473 -11.05 -16.09 18.44
C VAL A 473 -10.85 -15.00 19.48
N LEU A 474 -9.92 -15.22 20.39
CA LEU A 474 -9.32 -14.25 21.29
C LEU A 474 -7.91 -13.95 20.77
N ASP A 475 -7.71 -12.75 20.28
CA ASP A 475 -6.46 -12.36 19.61
C ASP A 475 -5.43 -11.80 20.61
N LEU A 476 -4.33 -12.50 20.76
CA LEU A 476 -3.24 -12.13 21.67
C LEU A 476 -2.35 -10.99 21.14
N GLN A 477 -2.49 -10.62 19.88
CA GLN A 477 -1.76 -9.49 19.28
C GLN A 477 -2.55 -8.18 19.30
N GLY A 478 -3.86 -8.23 19.52
CA GLY A 478 -4.71 -7.06 19.57
C GLY A 478 -5.11 -6.50 18.21
N LEU A 479 -5.04 -7.31 17.14
CA LEU A 479 -5.52 -6.92 15.81
C LEU A 479 -7.05 -6.85 15.77
N VAL A 480 -7.70 -7.83 16.43
CA VAL A 480 -9.17 -8.00 16.43
C VAL A 480 -9.75 -8.09 17.84
N THR A 481 -8.93 -8.12 18.88
CA THR A 481 -9.30 -8.05 20.29
C THR A 481 -8.62 -6.85 20.95
N PRO A 482 -9.20 -5.63 20.81
CA PRO A 482 -8.55 -4.39 21.22
C PRO A 482 -8.29 -4.29 22.73
N GLU A 483 -9.02 -5.04 23.55
CA GLU A 483 -8.92 -5.01 25.03
C GLU A 483 -7.52 -5.40 25.52
N ILE A 484 -6.80 -6.25 24.80
CA ILE A 484 -5.44 -6.62 25.19
C ILE A 484 -4.46 -5.45 25.03
N LEU A 485 -4.75 -4.50 24.13
CA LEU A 485 -3.88 -3.34 23.90
C LEU A 485 -3.77 -2.43 25.11
N SER A 486 -4.83 -2.29 25.90
CA SER A 486 -4.81 -1.49 27.14
C SER A 486 -4.04 -2.17 28.27
N ARG A 487 -3.93 -3.51 28.22
CA ARG A 487 -3.21 -4.30 29.24
C ARG A 487 -1.71 -4.40 28.96
N ARG A 488 -1.32 -4.27 27.70
CA ARG A 488 0.07 -4.18 27.28
C ARG A 488 0.45 -2.71 27.29
N ASP A 489 1.07 -2.22 28.37
CA ASP A 489 1.60 -0.86 28.33
C ASP A 489 2.60 -0.68 27.18
N LEU A 490 2.86 0.58 26.84
CA LEU A 490 3.69 0.89 25.67
C LEU A 490 5.10 0.31 25.82
N GLU A 491 5.64 0.30 27.02
CA GLU A 491 6.99 -0.17 27.34
C GLU A 491 7.09 -1.69 27.15
N HIS A 492 6.12 -2.45 27.64
CA HIS A 492 6.06 -3.91 27.46
C HIS A 492 5.74 -4.33 26.03
N ARG A 493 4.84 -3.61 25.35
CA ARG A 493 4.57 -3.83 23.90
C ARG A 493 5.82 -3.70 23.06
N MET A 494 6.71 -2.81 23.44
CA MET A 494 7.90 -2.45 22.70
C MET A 494 9.10 -3.33 23.02
N ALA A 495 9.16 -3.87 24.22
CA ALA A 495 10.18 -4.83 24.62
C ALA A 495 9.91 -6.27 24.09
N GLY A 496 8.74 -6.51 23.49
CA GLY A 496 8.29 -7.88 23.15
C GLY A 496 7.97 -8.74 24.36
N THR A 497 7.98 -8.13 25.55
CA THR A 497 7.79 -8.79 26.84
C THR A 497 6.56 -8.23 27.53
N ALA A 498 5.47 -8.99 27.51
CA ALA A 498 4.36 -8.81 28.45
C ALA A 498 3.79 -10.21 28.80
N PRO A 499 4.64 -11.14 29.27
CA PRO A 499 4.19 -12.50 29.51
C PRO A 499 3.08 -12.54 30.56
N GLU A 500 3.20 -11.73 31.61
CA GLU A 500 2.22 -11.70 32.71
C GLU A 500 0.88 -11.10 32.25
N ALA A 501 0.86 -9.94 31.60
CA ALA A 501 -0.37 -9.30 31.13
C ALA A 501 -1.12 -10.15 30.08
N VAL A 502 -0.39 -10.87 29.24
CA VAL A 502 -0.99 -11.82 28.27
C VAL A 502 -1.55 -13.04 29.00
N PHE A 503 -0.82 -13.55 30.00
CA PHE A 503 -1.28 -14.67 30.80
C PHE A 503 -2.53 -14.31 31.61
N GLU A 504 -2.54 -13.17 32.31
CA GLU A 504 -3.72 -12.68 33.05
C GLU A 504 -4.93 -12.53 32.13
N PHE A 505 -4.74 -11.98 30.94
CA PHE A 505 -5.80 -11.84 29.96
C PHE A 505 -6.36 -13.21 29.50
N ILE A 506 -5.50 -14.20 29.28
CA ILE A 506 -5.90 -15.58 28.96
C ILE A 506 -6.65 -16.20 30.14
N ALA A 507 -6.12 -16.06 31.37
CA ALA A 507 -6.72 -16.62 32.57
C ALA A 507 -8.10 -16.05 32.90
N GLU A 508 -8.33 -14.75 32.64
CA GLU A 508 -9.64 -14.11 32.80
C GLU A 508 -10.66 -14.58 31.77
N ARG A 509 -10.22 -14.82 30.52
CA ARG A 509 -11.10 -15.20 29.40
C ARG A 509 -11.32 -16.72 29.29
N GLN A 510 -10.46 -17.51 29.93
CA GLN A 510 -10.54 -18.98 30.01
C GLN A 510 -10.82 -19.66 28.67
N PRO A 511 -9.98 -19.46 27.61
CA PRO A 511 -10.20 -20.08 26.33
C PRO A 511 -10.05 -21.60 26.41
N ASP A 512 -10.74 -22.33 25.52
CA ASP A 512 -10.65 -23.80 25.46
C ASP A 512 -9.31 -24.27 24.89
N TYR A 513 -8.76 -23.49 23.97
CA TYR A 513 -7.48 -23.81 23.32
C TYR A 513 -6.61 -22.57 23.21
N LEU A 514 -5.29 -22.79 23.31
CA LEU A 514 -4.25 -21.80 23.04
C LEU A 514 -3.47 -22.23 21.80
N VAL A 515 -3.31 -21.32 20.82
CA VAL A 515 -2.62 -21.57 19.55
C VAL A 515 -1.56 -20.51 19.35
N ILE A 516 -0.30 -20.86 19.55
CA ILE A 516 0.80 -19.89 19.58
C ILE A 516 2.06 -20.42 18.86
N PHE A 517 2.94 -19.49 18.56
CA PHE A 517 4.36 -19.76 18.31
C PHE A 517 5.07 -19.85 19.66
N PRO A 518 5.57 -21.03 20.09
CA PRO A 518 6.18 -21.19 21.40
C PRO A 518 7.35 -20.24 21.67
N ASN A 519 8.12 -19.90 20.65
CA ASN A 519 9.25 -18.97 20.74
C ASN A 519 8.83 -17.50 20.95
N TRP A 520 7.55 -17.14 20.68
CA TRP A 520 7.01 -15.80 20.99
C TRP A 520 6.47 -15.72 22.43
N TYR A 521 6.10 -16.86 23.02
CA TYR A 521 5.48 -16.98 24.32
C TYR A 521 6.08 -18.13 25.12
N PRO A 522 7.41 -18.11 25.40
CA PRO A 522 8.09 -19.24 26.09
C PRO A 522 7.55 -19.47 27.49
N GLU A 523 7.07 -18.42 28.17
CA GLU A 523 6.49 -18.53 29.52
C GLU A 523 5.13 -19.26 29.49
N LEU A 524 4.32 -19.07 28.45
CA LEU A 524 3.06 -19.81 28.28
C LEU A 524 3.35 -21.26 27.89
N ASP A 525 4.31 -21.50 27.02
CA ASP A 525 4.74 -22.86 26.63
C ASP A 525 5.27 -23.65 27.84
N ALA A 526 5.92 -23.00 28.79
CA ALA A 526 6.45 -23.65 29.99
C ALA A 526 5.38 -24.10 30.99
N ARG A 527 4.17 -23.50 30.99
CA ARG A 527 3.08 -23.82 31.93
C ARG A 527 2.30 -25.07 31.51
N ARG A 528 2.93 -26.23 31.61
CA ARG A 528 2.34 -27.53 31.21
C ARG A 528 1.20 -28.01 32.11
N ASP A 529 1.09 -27.47 33.31
CA ASP A 529 -0.03 -27.64 34.23
C ASP A 529 -1.33 -27.05 33.70
N LEU A 530 -1.25 -25.92 32.94
CA LEU A 530 -2.39 -25.22 32.36
C LEU A 530 -2.57 -25.48 30.87
N PHE A 531 -1.50 -25.76 30.15
CA PHE A 531 -1.48 -25.86 28.68
C PHE A 531 -0.89 -27.19 28.22
N THR A 532 -1.78 -28.16 27.91
CA THR A 532 -1.38 -29.49 27.41
C THR A 532 -1.27 -29.45 25.88
N PRO A 533 -0.11 -29.68 25.27
CA PRO A 533 0.02 -29.78 23.81
C PRO A 533 -0.83 -30.90 23.24
N VAL A 534 -1.59 -30.62 22.19
CA VAL A 534 -2.47 -31.59 21.51
C VAL A 534 -2.22 -31.69 20.02
N PHE A 535 -1.59 -30.68 19.43
CA PHE A 535 -1.23 -30.68 18.03
C PHE A 535 -0.08 -29.69 17.78
N GLU A 536 0.81 -30.01 16.84
CA GLU A 536 1.86 -29.10 16.42
C GLU A 536 2.16 -29.23 14.93
N VAL A 537 2.60 -28.13 14.34
CA VAL A 537 3.08 -28.06 12.97
C VAL A 537 4.47 -27.43 12.96
N HIS A 538 5.39 -28.12 12.32
CA HIS A 538 6.73 -27.60 12.05
C HIS A 538 6.96 -27.52 10.54
N ILE A 539 7.26 -26.32 10.02
CA ILE A 539 7.51 -26.09 8.60
C ILE A 539 9.00 -25.87 8.31
N GLN A 540 9.39 -26.15 7.08
CA GLN A 540 10.75 -25.92 6.58
C GLN A 540 10.75 -24.76 5.57
N ASN A 541 11.91 -24.11 5.41
CA ASN A 541 12.09 -22.99 4.47
C ASN A 541 11.05 -21.86 4.67
N ASN A 542 10.84 -21.49 5.93
CA ASN A 542 9.91 -20.43 6.29
C ASN A 542 10.47 -19.06 5.88
N ILE A 543 9.70 -18.33 5.08
CA ILE A 543 9.97 -16.94 4.70
C ILE A 543 8.79 -16.01 5.00
N THR A 544 7.71 -16.52 5.62
CA THR A 544 6.43 -15.81 5.75
C THR A 544 5.87 -15.82 7.16
N CYS A 545 5.85 -16.98 7.82
CA CYS A 545 5.27 -17.15 9.15
C CYS A 545 6.20 -16.60 10.23
N GLY A 546 5.64 -16.18 11.36
CA GLY A 546 6.39 -15.59 12.46
C GLY A 546 7.34 -16.57 13.18
N SER A 547 7.14 -17.87 12.97
CA SER A 547 7.98 -18.95 13.49
C SER A 547 7.90 -20.17 12.57
N ASP A 548 8.85 -21.09 12.71
CA ASP A 548 8.82 -22.39 12.02
C ASP A 548 7.92 -23.40 12.72
N LEU A 549 7.54 -23.16 13.98
CA LEU A 549 6.72 -24.03 14.82
C LEU A 549 5.48 -23.30 15.32
N MET A 550 4.31 -23.89 15.09
CA MET A 550 3.03 -23.52 15.71
C MET A 550 2.49 -24.68 16.52
N ARG A 551 2.00 -24.41 17.71
CA ARG A 551 1.48 -25.46 18.61
C ARG A 551 0.09 -25.11 19.13
N VAL A 552 -0.76 -26.12 19.20
CA VAL A 552 -2.10 -26.05 19.81
C VAL A 552 -2.04 -26.73 21.18
N TYR A 553 -2.52 -26.04 22.18
CA TYR A 553 -2.65 -26.56 23.55
C TYR A 553 -4.12 -26.62 23.90
N ARG A 554 -4.55 -27.71 24.53
CA ARG A 554 -5.79 -27.74 25.30
C ARG A 554 -5.52 -27.06 26.65
N THR A 555 -6.39 -26.16 27.05
CA THR A 555 -6.25 -25.47 28.34
C THR A 555 -6.88 -26.25 29.48
N ALA A 556 -6.46 -25.98 30.72
CA ALA A 556 -7.09 -26.57 31.91
C ALA A 556 -8.54 -26.12 32.10
N TRP A 557 -8.97 -25.02 31.47
CA TRP A 557 -10.32 -24.47 31.52
C TRP A 557 -11.28 -25.10 30.50
N ASN A 558 -10.77 -25.94 29.61
CA ASN A 558 -11.60 -26.57 28.58
C ASN A 558 -12.62 -27.51 29.20
N THR A 559 -13.89 -27.09 29.21
CA THR A 559 -15.01 -27.85 29.73
C THR A 559 -15.68 -28.77 28.69
N HIS A 560 -15.37 -28.55 27.40
CA HIS A 560 -15.85 -29.40 26.31
C HIS A 560 -15.03 -30.68 26.27
N ARG A 561 -15.54 -31.74 26.95
CA ARG A 561 -14.97 -33.08 26.81
C ARG A 561 -15.11 -33.49 25.34
N SER A 562 -14.01 -33.82 24.67
CA SER A 562 -14.03 -34.51 23.41
C SER A 562 -14.85 -35.80 23.62
N GLY A 563 -15.98 -35.89 22.96
CA GLY A 563 -16.75 -37.14 22.93
C GLY A 563 -15.80 -38.24 22.45
N SER A 564 -15.66 -39.25 23.28
CA SER A 564 -14.99 -40.50 23.02
C SER A 564 -15.53 -41.19 21.78
#